data_01290ed136539f1109867c574ba1c92c
#
_entry.id   01290ed136539f1109867c574ba1c92c
#
_cell.length_a   1.000
_cell.length_b   1.000
_cell.length_c   1.000
_cell.angle_alpha   90.00
_cell.angle_beta   90.00
_cell.angle_gamma   90.00
#
_symmetry.space_group_name_H-M   'P 1'
#
loop_
_entity.id
_entity.type
_entity.pdbx_description
1 polymer ?
#
loop_
_entity_poly.entity_id
_entity_poly.type
_entity_poly.pdbx_seq_one_letter_code
_entity_poly.pdbx_strand_id
1 'polypeptide(L)'
;VRAAPARADHLRLVQPATARRAWLAVFLAVLVPSTWVHAQGSSAPDSADAGRPIRVAAAASLRGPLDQALADWKQSGGPSAVITYAGTPALVRQIEQGLPVDLFLSADPEWMDHLAQRGALRKQSRRDLLSNRLVLVTRPGTDATLPPPAQSTAVSVELGQADGADGALRRALAQWPGNGRLALAEVVSVPAGRYARAALDALDLWRPWSARLAMTDNVRAALLLVARGEAELGIVYASDARVEPRVRVIAMFAESLHPPVRYPAAVLAASTHPRAAEALAFLSQPQALKRFTDVGFILPGRAGLGMGDDRVALSCERCLR
;
A
#
# COMPACT_ATOMS: atom_id res chain seq x y z
N VAL A 1 39.81 41.96 -35.06
CA VAL A 1 39.22 43.14 -34.43
C VAL A 1 39.28 42.93 -32.94
N ARG A 2 40.07 43.77 -32.28
CA ARG A 2 40.35 43.79 -30.84
C ARG A 2 39.14 44.34 -30.08
N ALA A 3 38.85 43.81 -28.89
CA ALA A 3 38.18 44.58 -27.85
C ALA A 3 38.84 44.32 -26.51
N ALA A 4 39.10 45.39 -25.78
CA ALA A 4 39.86 45.52 -24.54
C ALA A 4 38.95 45.44 -23.29
N PRO A 5 39.50 45.32 -22.07
CA PRO A 5 38.79 45.01 -20.85
C PRO A 5 38.30 46.26 -20.10
N ALA A 6 37.21 46.10 -19.35
CA ALA A 6 36.66 47.14 -18.47
C ALA A 6 37.01 46.87 -17.00
N ARG A 7 37.31 47.96 -16.33
CA ARG A 7 37.92 48.21 -15.02
C ARG A 7 37.08 47.76 -13.84
N ALA A 8 37.79 47.29 -12.80
CA ALA A 8 37.33 47.17 -11.42
C ALA A 8 37.24 48.57 -10.75
N ASP A 9 36.15 48.83 -10.06
CA ASP A 9 36.03 49.96 -9.12
C ASP A 9 35.90 49.44 -7.69
N HIS A 10 36.87 49.92 -6.88
CA HIS A 10 36.94 49.70 -5.45
C HIS A 10 35.96 50.62 -4.71
N LEU A 11 35.12 50.10 -3.88
CA LEU A 11 34.37 50.84 -2.88
C LEU A 11 34.86 50.47 -1.47
N ARG A 12 35.37 51.49 -0.81
CA ARG A 12 36.02 51.50 0.52
C ARG A 12 34.96 51.31 1.61
N LEU A 13 35.32 50.47 2.55
CA LEU A 13 34.72 50.36 3.88
C LEU A 13 34.97 51.66 4.69
N VAL A 14 33.92 52.22 5.24
CA VAL A 14 33.97 53.23 6.30
C VAL A 14 33.41 52.60 7.57
N GLN A 15 34.28 52.46 8.57
CA GLN A 15 33.89 52.16 9.95
C GLN A 15 33.60 53.47 10.70
N PRO A 16 32.62 53.56 11.59
CA PRO A 16 32.63 54.57 12.66
C PRO A 16 33.02 53.96 14.00
N ALA A 17 33.80 54.77 14.69
CA ALA A 17 34.46 54.51 15.96
C ALA A 17 33.54 54.59 17.19
N THR A 18 33.85 53.73 18.10
CA THR A 18 33.84 53.80 19.59
C THR A 18 33.05 54.92 20.32
N ALA A 19 32.15 54.53 21.22
CA ALA A 19 31.90 55.28 22.45
C ALA A 19 31.71 54.27 23.62
N ARG A 20 32.76 54.22 24.45
CA ARG A 20 32.75 53.60 25.78
C ARG A 20 31.92 54.51 26.73
N ARG A 21 30.92 53.96 27.39
CA ARG A 21 30.35 54.52 28.63
C ARG A 21 30.29 53.41 29.67
N ALA A 22 31.16 53.58 30.67
CA ALA A 22 31.18 52.82 31.90
C ALA A 22 30.00 53.25 32.78
N TRP A 23 29.20 52.28 33.27
CA TRP A 23 28.31 52.47 34.38
C TRP A 23 28.69 51.46 35.45
N LEU A 24 29.19 51.99 36.58
CA LEU A 24 29.31 51.25 37.83
C LEU A 24 27.90 51.07 38.43
N ALA A 25 27.49 49.82 38.55
CA ALA A 25 26.30 49.46 39.31
C ALA A 25 26.74 48.64 40.53
N VAL A 26 26.46 49.17 41.69
CA VAL A 26 26.66 48.60 43.03
C VAL A 26 25.72 47.39 43.20
N PHE A 27 26.27 46.18 43.37
CA PHE A 27 25.53 45.00 43.69
C PHE A 27 25.28 44.92 45.21
N LEU A 28 24.03 45.12 45.60
CA LEU A 28 23.57 44.76 46.93
C LEU A 28 23.12 43.28 46.88
N ALA A 29 23.90 42.37 47.47
CA ALA A 29 23.60 40.96 47.52
C ALA A 29 22.52 40.69 48.59
N VAL A 30 21.30 40.44 48.17
CA VAL A 30 20.25 39.89 49.04
C VAL A 30 20.31 38.35 48.90
N LEU A 31 20.80 37.69 49.95
CA LEU A 31 20.77 36.21 50.08
C LEU A 31 19.32 35.77 50.34
N VAL A 32 18.65 35.26 49.32
CA VAL A 32 17.38 34.50 49.46
C VAL A 32 17.71 33.02 49.37
N PRO A 33 17.38 32.19 50.35
CA PRO A 33 17.60 30.75 50.26
C PRO A 33 16.60 30.17 49.24
N SER A 34 17.07 29.82 48.06
CA SER A 34 16.29 29.13 47.04
C SER A 34 16.15 27.65 47.44
N THR A 35 15.04 27.32 48.06
CA THR A 35 14.60 25.92 48.12
C THR A 35 14.15 25.47 46.73
N TRP A 36 15.02 24.78 46.02
CA TRP A 36 14.66 24.12 44.76
C TRP A 36 13.75 22.93 45.09
N VAL A 37 12.44 23.15 45.01
CA VAL A 37 11.48 22.06 44.91
C VAL A 37 11.62 21.50 43.50
N HIS A 38 12.32 20.37 43.38
CA HIS A 38 12.28 19.56 42.15
C HIS A 38 10.88 18.97 42.05
N ALA A 39 9.97 19.70 41.43
CA ALA A 39 8.78 19.10 40.88
C ALA A 39 9.23 18.24 39.68
N GLN A 40 9.48 16.96 39.94
CA GLN A 40 9.49 15.96 38.86
C GLN A 40 8.06 15.85 38.33
N GLY A 41 7.73 16.75 37.41
CA GLY A 41 6.56 16.62 36.59
C GLY A 41 6.77 15.39 35.69
N SER A 42 6.29 14.24 36.13
CA SER A 42 5.98 13.16 35.20
C SER A 42 4.86 13.70 34.32
N SER A 43 5.21 14.25 33.16
CA SER A 43 4.25 14.56 32.12
C SER A 43 3.63 13.23 31.68
N ALA A 44 2.49 12.89 32.26
CA ALA A 44 1.59 11.92 31.66
C ALA A 44 1.35 12.37 30.21
N PRO A 45 1.34 11.44 29.23
CA PRO A 45 1.09 11.80 27.84
C PRO A 45 -0.23 12.57 27.78
N ASP A 46 -0.19 13.73 27.14
CA ASP A 46 -1.29 14.69 27.05
C ASP A 46 -2.53 13.96 26.53
N SER A 47 -3.57 13.83 27.37
CA SER A 47 -4.81 13.11 27.05
C SER A 47 -5.55 13.72 25.84
N ALA A 48 -5.28 14.98 25.52
CA ALA A 48 -5.78 15.69 24.35
C ALA A 48 -5.27 15.09 23.02
N ASP A 49 -4.05 14.54 22.98
CA ASP A 49 -3.46 13.98 21.75
C ASP A 49 -3.95 12.55 21.46
N ALA A 50 -4.47 11.85 22.46
CA ALA A 50 -5.04 10.50 22.29
C ALA A 50 -6.33 10.48 21.48
N GLY A 51 -7.07 11.56 21.42
CA GLY A 51 -8.33 11.73 20.69
C GLY A 51 -8.17 12.25 19.26
N ARG A 52 -6.97 12.71 18.85
CA ARG A 52 -6.78 13.16 17.48
C ARG A 52 -6.93 12.03 16.47
N PRO A 53 -7.36 12.29 15.22
CA PRO A 53 -7.45 11.26 14.19
C PRO A 53 -6.09 10.62 13.92
N ILE A 54 -6.06 9.29 13.79
CA ILE A 54 -4.87 8.59 13.30
C ILE A 54 -4.73 8.80 11.79
N ARG A 55 -3.54 9.11 11.33
CA ARG A 55 -3.23 9.32 9.91
C ARG A 55 -2.62 8.08 9.31
N VAL A 56 -3.24 7.58 8.25
CA VAL A 56 -2.85 6.32 7.61
C VAL A 56 -2.54 6.58 6.14
N ALA A 57 -1.36 6.15 5.68
CA ALA A 57 -1.04 6.05 4.26
C ALA A 57 -1.17 4.58 3.83
N ALA A 58 -2.03 4.29 2.87
CA ALA A 58 -2.34 2.91 2.48
C ALA A 58 -2.39 2.71 0.97
N ALA A 59 -1.89 1.58 0.51
CA ALA A 59 -2.00 1.17 -0.89
C ALA A 59 -3.47 1.19 -1.36
N ALA A 60 -3.71 1.67 -2.57
CA ALA A 60 -5.05 1.91 -3.13
C ALA A 60 -5.96 0.68 -3.10
N SER A 61 -5.42 -0.53 -3.22
CA SER A 61 -6.16 -1.80 -3.16
C SER A 61 -6.80 -2.06 -1.79
N LEU A 62 -6.31 -1.43 -0.72
CA LEU A 62 -6.85 -1.58 0.64
C LEU A 62 -8.10 -0.73 0.91
N ARG A 63 -8.45 0.18 -0.01
CA ARG A 63 -9.64 1.02 0.13
C ARG A 63 -10.91 0.17 0.24
N GLY A 64 -11.78 0.56 1.12
CA GLY A 64 -13.01 -0.14 1.47
C GLY A 64 -12.83 -1.04 2.70
N PRO A 65 -12.13 -2.17 2.64
CA PRO A 65 -11.95 -3.00 3.82
C PRO A 65 -11.15 -2.33 4.95
N LEU A 66 -10.14 -1.50 4.62
CA LEU A 66 -9.42 -0.72 5.64
C LEU A 66 -10.31 0.38 6.25
N ASP A 67 -11.14 1.05 5.43
CA ASP A 67 -12.12 2.02 5.93
C ASP A 67 -13.06 1.37 6.96
N GLN A 68 -13.57 0.17 6.66
CA GLN A 68 -14.45 -0.59 7.55
C GLN A 68 -13.72 -1.04 8.82
N ALA A 69 -12.51 -1.60 8.69
CA ALA A 69 -11.73 -2.04 9.84
C ALA A 69 -11.42 -0.89 10.81
N LEU A 70 -11.06 0.29 10.29
CA LEU A 70 -10.79 1.46 11.13
C LEU A 70 -12.08 2.11 11.69
N ALA A 71 -13.21 1.96 11.00
CA ALA A 71 -14.52 2.33 11.55
C ALA A 71 -14.90 1.42 12.72
N ASP A 72 -14.66 0.11 12.62
CA ASP A 72 -14.88 -0.84 13.72
C ASP A 72 -13.97 -0.51 14.93
N TRP A 73 -12.69 -0.13 14.64
CA TRP A 73 -11.79 0.32 15.71
C TRP A 73 -12.32 1.55 16.43
N LYS A 74 -12.84 2.53 15.68
CA LYS A 74 -13.48 3.70 16.26
C LYS A 74 -14.67 3.33 17.15
N GLN A 75 -15.51 2.38 16.70
CA GLN A 75 -16.65 1.91 17.50
C GLN A 75 -16.21 1.20 18.80
N SER A 76 -15.04 0.58 18.80
CA SER A 76 -14.45 -0.06 19.99
C SER A 76 -13.66 0.90 20.88
N GLY A 77 -13.80 2.22 20.69
CA GLY A 77 -13.15 3.25 21.50
C GLY A 77 -11.83 3.78 20.96
N GLY A 78 -11.44 3.40 19.73
CA GLY A 78 -10.32 4.01 19.02
C GLY A 78 -10.63 5.43 18.52
N PRO A 79 -9.61 6.25 18.22
CA PRO A 79 -9.82 7.51 17.51
C PRO A 79 -10.31 7.30 16.08
N SER A 80 -10.83 8.35 15.46
CA SER A 80 -11.13 8.33 14.03
C SER A 80 -9.85 8.20 13.21
N ALA A 81 -9.99 7.81 11.94
CA ALA A 81 -8.86 7.71 11.00
C ALA A 81 -9.02 8.67 9.83
N VAL A 82 -7.90 9.23 9.37
CA VAL A 82 -7.78 9.94 8.09
C VAL A 82 -6.85 9.12 7.21
N ILE A 83 -7.35 8.63 6.07
CA ILE A 83 -6.61 7.68 5.24
C ILE A 83 -6.31 8.31 3.89
N THR A 84 -5.03 8.29 3.50
CA THR A 84 -4.56 8.66 2.16
C THR A 84 -4.31 7.40 1.36
N TYR A 85 -5.00 7.24 0.24
CA TYR A 85 -4.86 6.11 -0.68
C TYR A 85 -4.17 6.52 -1.97
N ALA A 86 -3.08 5.83 -2.32
CA ALA A 86 -2.39 5.99 -3.59
C ALA A 86 -1.61 4.71 -3.96
N GLY A 87 -0.89 4.74 -5.08
CA GLY A 87 0.14 3.74 -5.35
C GLY A 87 1.24 3.81 -4.29
N THR A 88 1.73 2.66 -3.86
CA THR A 88 2.74 2.57 -2.80
C THR A 88 3.94 3.50 -3.02
N PRO A 89 4.55 3.60 -4.22
CA PRO A 89 5.70 4.49 -4.43
C PRO A 89 5.34 5.98 -4.25
N ALA A 90 4.12 6.38 -4.59
CA ALA A 90 3.69 7.78 -4.38
C ALA A 90 3.56 8.09 -2.89
N LEU A 91 3.02 7.16 -2.10
CA LEU A 91 2.94 7.31 -0.64
C LEU A 91 4.32 7.38 0.00
N VAL A 92 5.25 6.52 -0.43
CA VAL A 92 6.63 6.54 0.08
C VAL A 92 7.30 7.87 -0.19
N ARG A 93 7.20 8.40 -1.42
CA ARG A 93 7.73 9.74 -1.73
C ARG A 93 7.12 10.84 -0.87
N GLN A 94 5.80 10.79 -0.62
CA GLN A 94 5.14 11.76 0.25
C GLN A 94 5.62 11.65 1.71
N ILE A 95 5.82 10.43 2.21
CA ILE A 95 6.38 10.18 3.55
C ILE A 95 7.79 10.75 3.66
N GLU A 96 8.66 10.52 2.67
CA GLU A 96 10.01 11.06 2.61
C GLU A 96 10.03 12.59 2.51
N GLN A 97 8.99 13.20 1.94
CA GLN A 97 8.80 14.65 1.87
C GLN A 97 8.12 15.22 3.13
N GLY A 98 7.91 14.40 4.16
CA GLY A 98 7.40 14.86 5.45
C GLY A 98 5.88 14.80 5.60
N LEU A 99 5.15 14.03 4.76
CA LEU A 99 3.72 13.78 5.00
C LEU A 99 3.54 13.24 6.42
N PRO A 100 2.75 13.91 7.28
CA PRO A 100 2.53 13.47 8.64
C PRO A 100 1.62 12.23 8.65
N VAL A 101 2.21 11.05 8.85
CA VAL A 101 1.56 9.74 8.83
C VAL A 101 1.95 8.97 10.09
N ASP A 102 0.98 8.29 10.68
CA ASP A 102 1.17 7.44 11.84
C ASP A 102 1.37 5.97 11.44
N LEU A 103 0.59 5.48 10.47
CA LEU A 103 0.66 4.12 9.93
C LEU A 103 0.88 4.13 8.43
N PHE A 104 1.73 3.22 7.97
CA PHE A 104 1.93 2.95 6.55
C PHE A 104 1.61 1.49 6.22
N LEU A 105 0.77 1.26 5.18
CA LEU A 105 0.41 -0.05 4.67
C LEU A 105 0.81 -0.13 3.19
N SER A 106 1.82 -0.94 2.90
CA SER A 106 2.34 -1.17 1.55
C SER A 106 1.63 -2.33 0.85
N ALA A 107 1.68 -2.38 -0.48
CA ALA A 107 1.26 -3.53 -1.28
C ALA A 107 2.44 -4.43 -1.71
N ASP A 108 3.64 -4.19 -1.22
CA ASP A 108 4.78 -5.07 -1.32
C ASP A 108 5.79 -4.88 -0.16
N PRO A 109 6.69 -5.84 0.07
CA PRO A 109 7.75 -5.74 1.06
C PRO A 109 8.84 -4.71 0.70
N GLU A 110 9.17 -4.54 -0.59
CA GLU A 110 10.34 -3.76 -1.01
C GLU A 110 10.23 -2.28 -0.63
N TRP A 111 9.05 -1.67 -0.81
CA TRP A 111 8.83 -0.29 -0.37
C TRP A 111 8.82 -0.14 1.16
N MET A 112 8.38 -1.19 1.86
CA MET A 112 8.51 -1.22 3.32
C MET A 112 9.97 -1.35 3.76
N ASP A 113 10.77 -2.19 3.08
CA ASP A 113 12.21 -2.34 3.30
C ASP A 113 12.96 -1.04 3.02
N HIS A 114 12.58 -0.33 1.93
CA HIS A 114 13.12 0.97 1.59
C HIS A 114 12.97 2.00 2.72
N LEU A 115 11.78 2.11 3.32
CA LEU A 115 11.57 2.98 4.48
C LEU A 115 12.27 2.48 5.74
N ALA A 116 12.35 1.16 5.94
CA ALA A 116 13.06 0.57 7.08
C ALA A 116 14.57 0.90 7.04
N GLN A 117 15.21 0.77 5.87
CA GLN A 117 16.62 1.10 5.66
C GLN A 117 16.94 2.57 5.95
N ARG A 118 15.97 3.47 5.76
CA ARG A 118 16.07 4.90 6.07
C ARG A 118 15.73 5.24 7.52
N GLY A 119 15.43 4.22 8.35
CA GLY A 119 15.02 4.44 9.74
C GLY A 119 13.65 5.10 9.89
N ALA A 120 12.85 5.15 8.82
CA ALA A 120 11.53 5.79 8.83
C ALA A 120 10.44 4.98 9.54
N LEU A 121 10.72 3.73 9.91
CA LEU A 121 9.78 2.87 10.62
C LEU A 121 10.15 2.75 12.09
N ARG A 122 9.13 2.69 12.97
CA ARG A 122 9.34 2.35 14.37
C ARG A 122 9.84 0.91 14.47
N LYS A 123 10.94 0.71 15.22
CA LYS A 123 11.55 -0.61 15.40
C LYS A 123 10.51 -1.64 15.84
N GLN A 124 10.57 -2.85 15.28
CA GLN A 124 9.71 -4.00 15.62
C GLN A 124 8.20 -3.78 15.41
N SER A 125 7.78 -2.69 14.77
CA SER A 125 6.36 -2.46 14.49
C SER A 125 5.86 -3.19 13.24
N ARG A 126 6.73 -3.55 12.30
CA ARG A 126 6.34 -4.18 11.04
C ARG A 126 5.59 -5.49 11.24
N ARG A 127 4.49 -5.67 10.51
CA ARG A 127 3.65 -6.88 10.45
C ARG A 127 3.25 -7.14 9.00
N ASP A 128 3.35 -8.37 8.55
CA ASP A 128 2.72 -8.80 7.28
C ASP A 128 1.26 -9.14 7.57
N LEU A 129 0.33 -8.29 7.15
CA LEU A 129 -1.09 -8.44 7.50
C LEU A 129 -1.84 -9.34 6.52
N LEU A 130 -1.56 -9.20 5.22
CA LEU A 130 -2.37 -9.75 4.16
C LEU A 130 -1.50 -10.25 3.00
N SER A 131 -2.11 -11.10 2.17
CA SER A 131 -1.65 -11.51 0.85
C SER A 131 -2.78 -11.32 -0.17
N ASN A 132 -2.48 -11.51 -1.46
CA ASN A 132 -3.47 -11.40 -2.53
C ASN A 132 -3.07 -12.28 -3.72
N ARG A 133 -3.96 -12.43 -4.69
CA ARG A 133 -3.70 -13.10 -5.96
C ARG A 133 -3.82 -12.12 -7.10
N LEU A 134 -3.05 -12.38 -8.16
CA LEU A 134 -3.11 -11.62 -9.39
C LEU A 134 -4.14 -12.27 -10.32
N VAL A 135 -5.00 -11.46 -10.92
CA VAL A 135 -6.06 -11.93 -11.84
C VAL A 135 -6.10 -11.11 -13.12
N LEU A 136 -6.52 -11.75 -14.18
CA LEU A 136 -6.87 -11.12 -15.46
C LEU A 136 -8.36 -10.82 -15.44
N VAL A 137 -8.73 -9.59 -15.77
CA VAL A 137 -10.12 -9.15 -15.80
C VAL A 137 -10.50 -8.54 -17.15
N THR A 138 -11.78 -8.61 -17.48
CA THR A 138 -12.42 -7.93 -18.60
C THR A 138 -13.81 -7.46 -18.20
N ARG A 139 -14.49 -6.72 -19.08
CA ARG A 139 -15.91 -6.37 -18.87
C ARG A 139 -16.84 -7.58 -19.11
N PRO A 140 -17.97 -7.67 -18.42
CA PRO A 140 -19.06 -8.59 -18.81
C PRO A 140 -19.50 -8.33 -20.26
N GLY A 141 -19.80 -9.41 -21.00
CA GLY A 141 -20.22 -9.29 -22.40
C GLY A 141 -19.10 -9.12 -23.43
N THR A 142 -17.85 -9.00 -23.02
CA THR A 142 -16.71 -9.13 -23.95
C THR A 142 -16.61 -10.60 -24.34
N ASP A 143 -16.62 -10.88 -25.65
CA ASP A 143 -16.39 -12.25 -26.20
C ASP A 143 -14.95 -12.68 -25.94
N ALA A 144 -14.64 -12.94 -24.69
CA ALA A 144 -13.38 -13.49 -24.26
C ALA A 144 -13.50 -15.00 -24.36
N THR A 145 -13.06 -15.55 -25.46
CA THR A 145 -12.94 -17.04 -25.68
C THR A 145 -11.76 -17.64 -24.91
N LEU A 146 -11.44 -17.07 -23.75
CA LEU A 146 -10.58 -17.75 -22.81
C LEU A 146 -11.31 -19.00 -22.32
N PRO A 147 -10.62 -20.14 -22.17
CA PRO A 147 -11.20 -21.27 -21.49
C PRO A 147 -11.75 -20.77 -20.15
N PRO A 148 -12.96 -21.21 -19.73
CA PRO A 148 -13.54 -20.76 -18.48
C PRO A 148 -12.46 -20.88 -17.39
N PRO A 149 -12.36 -19.89 -16.47
CA PRO A 149 -11.47 -20.04 -15.32
C PRO A 149 -11.83 -21.41 -14.74
N ALA A 150 -10.85 -22.27 -14.54
CA ALA A 150 -11.07 -23.53 -13.88
C ALA A 150 -11.80 -23.16 -12.58
N GLN A 151 -13.11 -23.32 -12.58
CA GLN A 151 -13.89 -23.18 -11.37
C GLN A 151 -13.27 -24.19 -10.44
N SER A 152 -12.72 -23.75 -9.36
CA SER A 152 -12.12 -24.57 -8.32
C SER A 152 -13.22 -25.43 -7.66
N THR A 153 -13.71 -26.36 -8.39
CA THR A 153 -14.06 -27.66 -7.88
C THR A 153 -12.76 -28.45 -8.01
N ALA A 154 -12.30 -29.00 -6.91
CA ALA A 154 -11.10 -29.82 -6.82
C ALA A 154 -11.04 -30.81 -8.00
N VAL A 155 -10.39 -30.42 -9.08
CA VAL A 155 -9.94 -31.30 -10.11
C VAL A 155 -8.45 -31.42 -9.88
N SER A 156 -8.07 -32.53 -9.29
CA SER A 156 -6.73 -33.07 -9.33
C SER A 156 -6.33 -33.09 -10.81
N VAL A 157 -5.51 -32.10 -11.23
CA VAL A 157 -4.87 -32.14 -12.53
C VAL A 157 -3.83 -33.22 -12.42
N GLU A 158 -4.12 -34.37 -12.98
CA GLU A 158 -3.15 -35.42 -13.19
C GLU A 158 -1.94 -34.83 -13.90
N LEU A 159 -0.78 -34.96 -13.27
CA LEU A 159 0.54 -34.63 -13.80
C LEU A 159 0.78 -35.44 -15.08
N GLY A 160 0.50 -34.84 -16.24
CA GLY A 160 0.70 -35.53 -17.52
C GLY A 160 0.57 -34.68 -18.76
N GLN A 161 0.16 -33.42 -18.70
CA GLN A 161 0.11 -32.56 -19.87
C GLN A 161 1.03 -31.33 -19.67
N ALA A 162 1.98 -31.17 -20.57
CA ALA A 162 2.98 -30.09 -20.61
C ALA A 162 2.39 -28.67 -20.76
N ASP A 163 1.07 -28.54 -20.79
CA ASP A 163 0.31 -27.32 -21.01
C ASP A 163 -0.75 -27.10 -19.90
N GLY A 164 -0.36 -27.02 -18.65
CA GLY A 164 -1.26 -26.70 -17.55
C GLY A 164 -2.05 -25.38 -17.74
N ALA A 165 -2.83 -24.97 -16.74
CA ALA A 165 -3.63 -23.74 -16.78
C ALA A 165 -2.86 -22.51 -17.26
N ASP A 166 -1.57 -22.42 -16.95
CA ASP A 166 -0.66 -21.36 -17.39
C ASP A 166 -0.40 -21.40 -18.91
N GLY A 167 -0.28 -22.59 -19.51
CA GLY A 167 -0.15 -22.74 -20.95
C GLY A 167 -1.42 -22.34 -21.70
N ALA A 168 -2.60 -22.63 -21.13
CA ALA A 168 -3.88 -22.18 -21.68
C ALA A 168 -4.00 -20.65 -21.63
N LEU A 169 -3.67 -20.05 -20.49
CA LEU A 169 -3.64 -18.59 -20.32
C LEU A 169 -2.66 -17.93 -21.29
N ARG A 170 -1.45 -18.48 -21.41
CA ARG A 170 -0.43 -18.00 -22.35
C ARG A 170 -0.95 -18.03 -23.79
N ARG A 171 -1.50 -19.15 -24.27
CA ARG A 171 -2.05 -19.25 -25.64
C ARG A 171 -3.18 -18.25 -25.86
N ALA A 172 -4.10 -18.15 -24.94
CA ALA A 172 -5.23 -17.24 -25.02
C ALA A 172 -4.81 -15.77 -25.08
N LEU A 173 -3.85 -15.35 -24.29
CA LEU A 173 -3.32 -13.97 -24.32
C LEU A 173 -2.45 -13.72 -25.56
N ALA A 174 -1.67 -14.72 -26.03
CA ALA A 174 -0.87 -14.59 -27.24
C ALA A 174 -1.73 -14.45 -28.50
N GLN A 175 -2.91 -15.08 -28.51
CA GLN A 175 -3.85 -15.09 -29.62
C GLN A 175 -5.01 -14.08 -29.41
N TRP A 176 -4.91 -13.20 -28.38
CA TRP A 176 -5.98 -12.27 -28.09
C TRP A 176 -6.30 -11.38 -29.30
N PRO A 177 -7.55 -11.43 -29.79
CA PRO A 177 -7.92 -10.75 -31.03
C PRO A 177 -7.90 -9.22 -30.86
N GLY A 178 -7.62 -8.52 -31.96
CA GLY A 178 -7.74 -7.07 -32.02
C GLY A 178 -6.55 -6.29 -31.45
N ASN A 179 -6.72 -4.99 -31.39
CA ASN A 179 -5.73 -4.02 -30.89
C ASN A 179 -6.07 -3.54 -29.45
N GLY A 180 -6.85 -4.31 -28.70
CA GLY A 180 -7.26 -3.97 -27.34
C GLY A 180 -6.09 -3.72 -26.42
N ARG A 181 -6.27 -2.81 -25.47
CA ARG A 181 -5.25 -2.44 -24.49
C ARG A 181 -5.34 -3.32 -23.24
N LEU A 182 -4.19 -3.58 -22.64
CA LEU A 182 -4.06 -4.23 -21.35
C LEU A 182 -3.77 -3.18 -20.26
N ALA A 183 -4.74 -2.93 -19.39
CA ALA A 183 -4.57 -2.04 -18.26
C ALA A 183 -3.82 -2.73 -17.13
N LEU A 184 -2.82 -2.05 -16.58
CA LEU A 184 -2.09 -2.48 -15.39
C LEU A 184 -1.46 -1.27 -14.70
N ALA A 185 -1.02 -1.43 -13.46
CA ALA A 185 -0.27 -0.39 -12.78
C ALA A 185 1.14 -0.25 -13.41
N GLU A 186 1.79 0.90 -13.21
CA GLU A 186 3.13 1.17 -13.71
C GLU A 186 4.11 0.06 -13.24
N VAL A 187 4.91 -0.47 -14.17
CA VAL A 187 5.60 -1.76 -14.02
C VAL A 187 6.98 -1.70 -13.36
N VAL A 188 7.53 -0.51 -13.19
CA VAL A 188 8.87 -0.32 -12.59
C VAL A 188 8.76 -0.17 -11.07
N SER A 189 7.81 0.63 -10.60
CA SER A 189 7.73 1.04 -9.20
C SER A 189 6.47 0.60 -8.46
N VAL A 190 5.32 0.46 -9.17
CA VAL A 190 4.05 0.11 -8.50
C VAL A 190 3.94 -1.40 -8.30
N PRO A 191 3.68 -1.87 -7.07
CA PRO A 191 3.67 -3.31 -6.75
C PRO A 191 2.84 -4.16 -7.70
N ALA A 192 1.56 -3.81 -7.94
CA ALA A 192 0.70 -4.56 -8.84
C ALA A 192 1.24 -4.64 -10.28
N GLY A 193 1.87 -3.56 -10.75
CA GLY A 193 2.51 -3.52 -12.07
C GLY A 193 3.76 -4.41 -12.14
N ARG A 194 4.57 -4.40 -11.08
CA ARG A 194 5.76 -5.24 -10.98
C ARG A 194 5.40 -6.73 -10.96
N TYR A 195 4.37 -7.12 -10.21
CA TYR A 195 3.86 -8.48 -10.22
C TYR A 195 3.28 -8.87 -11.59
N ALA A 196 2.51 -7.96 -12.22
CA ALA A 196 1.97 -8.18 -13.56
C ALA A 196 3.09 -8.35 -14.59
N ARG A 197 4.14 -7.52 -14.52
CA ARG A 197 5.33 -7.63 -15.38
C ARG A 197 6.01 -8.98 -15.21
N ALA A 198 6.28 -9.39 -13.97
CA ALA A 198 6.90 -10.68 -13.67
C ALA A 198 6.09 -11.85 -14.25
N ALA A 199 4.76 -11.83 -14.08
CA ALA A 199 3.88 -12.85 -14.60
C ALA A 199 3.86 -12.88 -16.15
N LEU A 200 3.85 -11.72 -16.81
CA LEU A 200 3.92 -11.63 -18.26
C LEU A 200 5.29 -12.08 -18.81
N ASP A 201 6.38 -11.77 -18.12
CA ASP A 201 7.72 -12.25 -18.49
C ASP A 201 7.82 -13.77 -18.34
N ALA A 202 7.32 -14.35 -17.24
CA ALA A 202 7.32 -15.80 -17.02
C ALA A 202 6.49 -16.58 -18.05
N LEU A 203 5.50 -15.94 -18.66
CA LEU A 203 4.67 -16.50 -19.73
C LEU A 203 5.18 -16.17 -21.15
N ASP A 204 6.31 -15.48 -21.32
CA ASP A 204 6.81 -14.93 -22.60
C ASP A 204 5.83 -13.95 -23.29
N LEU A 205 4.97 -13.28 -22.51
CA LEU A 205 3.93 -12.39 -23.01
C LEU A 205 4.28 -10.90 -22.91
N TRP A 206 5.39 -10.55 -22.27
CA TRP A 206 5.76 -9.14 -22.15
C TRP A 206 5.96 -8.44 -23.49
N ARG A 207 6.78 -9.02 -24.37
CA ARG A 207 7.05 -8.42 -25.69
C ARG A 207 5.78 -8.22 -26.52
N PRO A 208 4.90 -9.21 -26.68
CA PRO A 208 3.65 -9.05 -27.43
C PRO A 208 2.73 -7.95 -26.88
N TRP A 209 2.72 -7.75 -25.56
CA TRP A 209 1.81 -6.80 -24.92
C TRP A 209 2.40 -5.41 -24.64
N SER A 210 3.73 -5.26 -24.62
CA SER A 210 4.41 -4.03 -24.20
C SER A 210 3.97 -2.76 -24.96
N ALA A 211 3.65 -2.87 -26.24
CA ALA A 211 3.15 -1.76 -27.07
C ALA A 211 1.65 -1.46 -26.86
N ARG A 212 0.93 -2.32 -26.13
CA ARG A 212 -0.53 -2.27 -25.95
C ARG A 212 -0.93 -1.97 -24.48
N LEU A 213 0.02 -1.57 -23.65
CA LEU A 213 -0.23 -1.32 -22.23
C LEU A 213 -0.94 0.02 -22.00
N ALA A 214 -1.88 0.02 -21.06
CA ALA A 214 -2.45 1.19 -20.44
C ALA A 214 -1.99 1.25 -18.98
N MET A 215 -0.85 1.89 -18.75
CA MET A 215 -0.24 1.99 -17.42
C MET A 215 -0.87 3.11 -16.59
N THR A 216 -1.04 2.86 -15.30
CA THR A 216 -1.66 3.78 -14.34
C THR A 216 -0.87 3.85 -13.04
N ASP A 217 -1.13 4.89 -12.22
CA ASP A 217 -0.41 5.14 -10.97
C ASP A 217 -0.67 4.11 -9.85
N ASN A 218 -1.75 3.33 -9.98
CA ASN A 218 -2.13 2.32 -9.00
C ASN A 218 -3.11 1.31 -9.61
N VAL A 219 -3.28 0.17 -8.93
CA VAL A 219 -4.12 -0.94 -9.43
C VAL A 219 -5.61 -0.58 -9.57
N ARG A 220 -6.14 0.30 -8.72
CA ARG A 220 -7.55 0.72 -8.80
C ARG A 220 -7.82 1.58 -10.03
N ALA A 221 -6.86 2.39 -10.43
CA ALA A 221 -6.94 3.14 -11.68
C ALA A 221 -6.93 2.20 -12.90
N ALA A 222 -6.07 1.16 -12.88
CA ALA A 222 -6.07 0.14 -13.95
C ALA A 222 -7.40 -0.61 -14.03
N LEU A 223 -7.95 -1.05 -12.89
CA LEU A 223 -9.28 -1.67 -12.82
C LEU A 223 -10.36 -0.76 -13.43
N LEU A 224 -10.30 0.53 -13.14
CA LEU A 224 -11.28 1.49 -13.60
C LEU A 224 -11.25 1.69 -15.14
N LEU A 225 -10.07 1.62 -15.76
CA LEU A 225 -9.95 1.63 -17.24
C LEU A 225 -10.73 0.46 -17.85
N VAL A 226 -10.60 -0.74 -17.28
CA VAL A 226 -11.38 -1.91 -17.74
C VAL A 226 -12.87 -1.70 -17.48
N ALA A 227 -13.24 -1.28 -16.27
CA ALA A 227 -14.65 -1.08 -15.89
C ALA A 227 -15.37 -0.06 -16.78
N ARG A 228 -14.64 0.92 -17.34
CA ARG A 228 -15.16 1.94 -18.27
C ARG A 228 -15.08 1.52 -19.74
N GLY A 229 -14.35 0.43 -20.05
CA GLY A 229 -14.11 -0.01 -21.42
C GLY A 229 -13.01 0.76 -22.16
N GLU A 230 -12.19 1.51 -21.43
CA GLU A 230 -11.02 2.22 -21.95
C GLU A 230 -9.82 1.26 -22.16
N ALA A 231 -9.86 0.10 -21.53
CA ALA A 231 -9.01 -1.05 -21.79
C ALA A 231 -9.87 -2.32 -21.86
N GLU A 232 -9.50 -3.23 -22.72
CA GLU A 232 -10.23 -4.49 -22.96
C GLU A 232 -9.94 -5.51 -21.87
N LEU A 233 -8.69 -5.56 -21.43
CA LEU A 233 -8.17 -6.44 -20.39
C LEU A 233 -7.52 -5.62 -19.27
N GLY A 234 -7.40 -6.24 -18.10
CA GLY A 234 -6.62 -5.68 -17.00
C GLY A 234 -5.99 -6.75 -16.13
N ILE A 235 -4.78 -6.49 -15.62
CA ILE A 235 -4.15 -7.30 -14.59
C ILE A 235 -4.23 -6.53 -13.28
N VAL A 236 -4.99 -7.09 -12.31
CA VAL A 236 -5.31 -6.48 -11.03
C VAL A 236 -5.28 -7.54 -9.92
N TYR A 237 -5.51 -7.15 -8.67
CA TYR A 237 -5.66 -8.13 -7.60
C TYR A 237 -7.08 -8.71 -7.55
N ALA A 238 -7.19 -9.94 -7.07
CA ALA A 238 -8.48 -10.63 -6.91
C ALA A 238 -9.44 -9.84 -5.99
N SER A 239 -8.92 -9.22 -4.93
CA SER A 239 -9.69 -8.35 -4.05
C SER A 239 -10.24 -7.11 -4.75
N ASP A 240 -9.49 -6.54 -5.71
CA ASP A 240 -9.95 -5.39 -6.49
C ASP A 240 -11.08 -5.77 -7.43
N ALA A 241 -10.94 -6.91 -8.13
CA ALA A 241 -11.95 -7.42 -9.04
C ALA A 241 -13.25 -7.76 -8.31
N ARG A 242 -13.17 -8.30 -7.08
CA ARG A 242 -14.35 -8.71 -6.30
C ARG A 242 -15.26 -7.56 -5.91
N VAL A 243 -14.73 -6.36 -5.76
CA VAL A 243 -15.52 -5.19 -5.34
C VAL A 243 -15.94 -4.29 -6.50
N GLU A 244 -15.63 -4.66 -7.75
CA GLU A 244 -16.01 -3.89 -8.94
C GLU A 244 -16.94 -4.73 -9.85
N PRO A 245 -18.28 -4.55 -9.77
CA PRO A 245 -19.24 -5.40 -10.47
C PRO A 245 -19.20 -5.23 -12.00
N ARG A 246 -18.57 -4.18 -12.52
CA ARG A 246 -18.46 -3.93 -13.96
C ARG A 246 -17.31 -4.70 -14.62
N VAL A 247 -16.58 -5.51 -13.86
CA VAL A 247 -15.57 -6.42 -14.41
C VAL A 247 -15.86 -7.86 -14.00
N ARG A 248 -15.34 -8.81 -14.77
CA ARG A 248 -15.31 -10.23 -14.41
C ARG A 248 -13.89 -10.76 -14.50
N VAL A 249 -13.54 -11.64 -13.59
CA VAL A 249 -12.29 -12.40 -13.64
C VAL A 249 -12.40 -13.45 -14.74
N ILE A 250 -11.42 -13.52 -15.61
CA ILE A 250 -11.33 -14.51 -16.71
C ILE A 250 -10.19 -15.49 -16.53
N ALA A 251 -9.14 -15.11 -15.75
CA ALA A 251 -8.08 -16.02 -15.36
C ALA A 251 -7.45 -15.58 -14.03
N MET A 252 -6.81 -16.51 -13.35
CA MET A 252 -5.96 -16.27 -12.17
C MET A 252 -4.54 -16.69 -12.54
N PHE A 253 -3.57 -15.85 -12.22
CA PHE A 253 -2.15 -16.17 -12.41
C PHE A 253 -1.70 -17.11 -11.29
N ALA A 254 -0.92 -18.14 -11.66
CA ALA A 254 -0.32 -19.03 -10.67
C ALA A 254 0.69 -18.26 -9.79
N GLU A 255 0.80 -18.66 -8.54
CA GLU A 255 1.73 -18.02 -7.58
C GLU A 255 3.21 -18.20 -7.99
N SER A 256 3.52 -19.20 -8.83
CA SER A 256 4.86 -19.42 -9.39
C SER A 256 5.29 -18.40 -10.45
N LEU A 257 4.34 -17.65 -11.04
CA LEU A 257 4.61 -16.70 -12.12
C LEU A 257 5.10 -15.33 -11.63
N HIS A 258 5.00 -15.05 -10.34
CA HIS A 258 5.40 -13.76 -9.76
C HIS A 258 5.82 -13.94 -8.29
N PRO A 259 6.59 -13.00 -7.73
CA PRO A 259 6.87 -13.00 -6.28
C PRO A 259 5.58 -12.98 -5.45
N PRO A 260 5.57 -13.57 -4.25
CA PRO A 260 4.39 -13.58 -3.38
C PRO A 260 3.91 -12.16 -3.07
N VAL A 261 2.62 -11.88 -3.31
CA VAL A 261 2.02 -10.60 -2.97
C VAL A 261 1.86 -10.52 -1.45
N ARG A 262 2.43 -9.50 -0.83
CA ARG A 262 2.35 -9.27 0.62
C ARG A 262 1.99 -7.82 0.91
N TYR A 263 1.24 -7.62 1.99
CA TYR A 263 0.85 -6.30 2.48
C TYR A 263 1.44 -6.10 3.88
N PRO A 264 2.68 -5.61 3.97
CA PRO A 264 3.23 -5.22 5.25
C PRO A 264 2.65 -3.89 5.72
N ALA A 265 2.48 -3.77 7.04
CA ALA A 265 2.08 -2.56 7.73
C ALA A 265 3.09 -2.22 8.84
N ALA A 266 3.28 -0.94 9.11
CA ALA A 266 4.18 -0.48 10.17
C ALA A 266 3.75 0.88 10.72
N VAL A 267 4.19 1.18 11.94
CA VAL A 267 4.13 2.52 12.54
C VAL A 267 5.32 3.32 12.03
N LEU A 268 5.12 4.58 11.62
CA LEU A 268 6.20 5.47 11.21
C LEU A 268 7.01 5.92 12.44
N ALA A 269 8.34 6.04 12.30
CA ALA A 269 9.23 6.50 13.37
C ALA A 269 8.89 7.93 13.81
N ALA A 270 8.48 8.79 12.88
CA ALA A 270 8.07 10.16 13.14
C ALA A 270 6.68 10.29 13.79
N SER A 271 5.92 9.20 13.92
CA SER A 271 4.60 9.24 14.57
C SER A 271 4.72 9.54 16.06
N THR A 272 4.05 10.59 16.49
CA THR A 272 3.87 10.94 17.92
C THR A 272 2.52 10.49 18.45
N HIS A 273 1.67 9.87 17.60
CA HIS A 273 0.34 9.44 18.02
C HIS A 273 0.43 8.34 19.09
N PRO A 274 -0.11 8.53 20.31
CA PRO A 274 0.07 7.59 21.42
C PRO A 274 -0.58 6.23 21.13
N ARG A 275 -1.66 6.20 20.30
CA ARG A 275 -2.40 4.98 19.98
C ARG A 275 -2.02 4.37 18.61
N ALA A 276 -0.91 4.80 17.96
CA ALA A 276 -0.51 4.25 16.66
C ALA A 276 -0.21 2.74 16.72
N ALA A 277 0.49 2.29 17.76
CA ALA A 277 0.78 0.86 17.96
C ALA A 277 -0.48 0.04 18.22
N GLU A 278 -1.44 0.60 18.95
CA GLU A 278 -2.74 -0.03 19.21
C GLU A 278 -3.57 -0.19 17.93
N ALA A 279 -3.61 0.83 17.06
CA ALA A 279 -4.27 0.75 15.77
C ALA A 279 -3.71 -0.37 14.90
N LEU A 280 -2.38 -0.48 14.83
CA LEU A 280 -1.72 -1.57 14.10
C LEU A 280 -2.03 -2.94 14.72
N ALA A 281 -2.04 -3.03 16.04
CA ALA A 281 -2.42 -4.26 16.75
C ALA A 281 -3.88 -4.64 16.47
N PHE A 282 -4.80 -3.67 16.45
CA PHE A 282 -6.20 -3.90 16.10
C PHE A 282 -6.35 -4.42 14.66
N LEU A 283 -5.65 -3.81 13.68
CA LEU A 283 -5.67 -4.27 12.29
C LEU A 283 -5.15 -5.71 12.11
N SER A 284 -4.38 -6.21 13.08
CA SER A 284 -3.86 -7.59 13.10
C SER A 284 -4.84 -8.58 13.76
N GLN A 285 -5.95 -8.13 14.34
CA GLN A 285 -6.93 -8.99 15.01
C GLN A 285 -7.85 -9.68 14.00
N PRO A 286 -8.37 -10.88 14.32
CA PRO A 286 -9.22 -11.64 13.43
C PRO A 286 -10.45 -10.86 12.91
N GLN A 287 -11.09 -10.06 13.76
CA GLN A 287 -12.24 -9.24 13.39
C GLN A 287 -11.92 -8.19 12.33
N ALA A 288 -10.77 -7.52 12.44
CA ALA A 288 -10.32 -6.55 11.44
C ALA A 288 -9.87 -7.27 10.14
N LEU A 289 -9.11 -8.37 10.27
CA LEU A 289 -8.67 -9.19 9.14
C LEU A 289 -9.83 -9.77 8.35
N LYS A 290 -10.96 -10.07 9.01
CA LYS A 290 -12.19 -10.53 8.35
C LYS A 290 -12.71 -9.52 7.32
N ARG A 291 -12.63 -8.21 7.57
CA ARG A 291 -13.04 -7.18 6.60
C ARG A 291 -12.29 -7.29 5.28
N PHE A 292 -11.02 -7.70 5.34
CA PHE A 292 -10.20 -7.92 4.15
C PHE A 292 -10.47 -9.27 3.50
N THR A 293 -10.60 -10.35 4.27
CA THR A 293 -10.86 -11.68 3.69
C THR A 293 -12.24 -11.76 3.03
N ASP A 294 -13.25 -11.05 3.53
CA ASP A 294 -14.59 -10.98 2.94
C ASP A 294 -14.55 -10.42 1.50
N VAL A 295 -13.56 -9.60 1.17
CA VAL A 295 -13.38 -9.06 -0.19
C VAL A 295 -12.26 -9.74 -0.98
N GLY A 296 -11.74 -10.88 -0.51
CA GLY A 296 -10.84 -11.75 -1.29
C GLY A 296 -9.35 -11.57 -1.01
N PHE A 297 -8.95 -10.82 0.02
CA PHE A 297 -7.58 -10.90 0.53
C PHE A 297 -7.33 -12.25 1.23
N ILE A 298 -6.06 -12.63 1.32
CA ILE A 298 -5.61 -13.89 1.91
C ILE A 298 -4.78 -13.57 3.15
N LEU A 299 -4.86 -14.41 4.19
CA LEU A 299 -4.00 -14.27 5.36
C LEU A 299 -2.60 -14.84 5.09
N PRO A 300 -1.53 -14.20 5.61
CA PRO A 300 -0.18 -14.72 5.50
C PRO A 300 -0.09 -16.14 6.08
N GLY A 301 0.62 -17.04 5.39
CA GLY A 301 0.74 -18.45 5.78
C GLY A 301 -0.32 -19.38 5.21
N ARG A 302 -1.40 -18.87 4.57
CA ARG A 302 -2.37 -19.68 3.82
C ARG A 302 -2.15 -19.67 2.29
N ALA A 303 -1.12 -19.00 1.83
CA ALA A 303 -0.76 -18.87 0.42
C ALA A 303 -0.14 -20.15 -0.18
N GLY A 304 -0.54 -21.30 0.19
CA GLY A 304 -0.11 -22.60 -0.36
C GLY A 304 -1.14 -23.70 -0.14
N LEU A 305 -2.18 -23.38 0.61
CA LEU A 305 -3.33 -24.26 0.73
C LEU A 305 -4.33 -23.82 -0.32
N GLY A 306 -4.42 -24.56 -1.41
CA GLY A 306 -5.48 -24.41 -2.40
C GLY A 306 -6.82 -24.20 -1.69
N MET A 307 -7.72 -23.41 -2.30
CA MET A 307 -9.08 -23.22 -1.78
C MET A 307 -9.76 -24.61 -1.65
N GLY A 308 -9.40 -25.30 -0.56
CA GLY A 308 -10.07 -26.48 -0.07
C GLY A 308 -11.14 -26.03 0.91
N ASP A 309 -12.39 -26.23 0.52
CA ASP A 309 -13.54 -26.48 1.41
C ASP A 309 -13.87 -25.44 2.50
N ASP A 310 -14.41 -24.29 2.12
CA ASP A 310 -15.38 -23.59 2.97
C ASP A 310 -16.82 -24.10 2.77
N ARG A 311 -16.98 -25.42 2.57
CA ARG A 311 -18.23 -26.12 2.79
C ARG A 311 -18.25 -26.72 4.18
N VAL A 312 -18.17 -25.90 5.20
CA VAL A 312 -18.48 -26.34 6.56
C VAL A 312 -19.79 -25.69 6.99
N ALA A 313 -20.79 -26.58 7.08
CA ALA A 313 -21.97 -26.50 7.93
C ALA A 313 -23.02 -25.44 7.60
N LEU A 314 -23.77 -25.70 6.51
CA LEU A 314 -25.23 -25.60 6.61
C LEU A 314 -25.79 -27.04 6.68
N SER A 315 -25.52 -27.71 7.78
CA SER A 315 -26.31 -28.89 8.14
C SER A 315 -27.70 -28.42 8.52
N CYS A 316 -28.60 -28.76 7.63
CA CYS A 316 -30.02 -28.60 7.74
C CYS A 316 -30.55 -29.43 8.93
N GLU A 317 -30.71 -28.79 10.09
CA GLU A 317 -31.61 -29.29 11.13
C GLU A 317 -33.05 -28.92 10.81
N ARG A 318 -33.60 -29.43 9.72
CA ARG A 318 -35.06 -29.41 9.50
C ARG A 318 -35.47 -30.37 8.41
N CYS A 319 -35.24 -31.67 8.66
CA CYS A 319 -35.91 -32.76 7.94
C CYS A 319 -36.06 -33.95 8.86
N LEU A 320 -36.81 -33.78 9.97
CA LEU A 320 -37.46 -34.88 10.70
C LEU A 320 -38.55 -34.26 11.57
N ARG A 321 -39.71 -34.02 10.96
CA ARG A 321 -41.07 -34.31 11.47
C ARG A 321 -42.05 -34.22 10.32
#